data_297b6cb9e287ae9bf9628f42114fd9ee
#
_entry.id   297b6cb9e287ae9bf9628f42114fd9ee
#
_cell.length_a   1.000
_cell.length_b   1.000
_cell.length_c   1.000
_cell.angle_alpha   90.00
_cell.angle_beta   90.00
_cell.angle_gamma   90.00
#
_symmetry.space_group_name_H-M   'P 1'
#
loop_
_entity.id
_entity.type
_entity.pdbx_description
1 polymer ?
#
loop_
_entity_poly.entity_id
_entity_poly.type
_entity_poly.pdbx_seq_one_letter_code
_entity_poly.pdbx_strand_id
1 'polypeptide(L)' 'MVKDKVTKEDLMKFNVGDQKVFTLPNFAKARSAQSYANQMKKATMGTKDQREFSAVIGDPDPETGRCGVTITRIL' A
#
# COMPACT_ATOMS: atom_id res chain seq x y z
N MET A 1 14.68 -2.44 0.78
CA MET A 1 14.48 -2.19 2.22
C MET A 1 13.13 -2.73 2.67
N VAL A 2 13.09 -3.46 3.77
CA VAL A 2 11.85 -4.01 4.32
C VAL A 2 11.18 -2.95 5.21
N LYS A 3 9.90 -2.68 4.97
CA LYS A 3 9.10 -1.79 5.81
C LYS A 3 8.29 -2.63 6.80
N ASP A 4 8.08 -2.08 7.98
CA ASP A 4 7.24 -2.73 8.97
C ASP A 4 5.74 -2.53 8.67
N LYS A 5 5.40 -1.36 8.14
CA LYS A 5 4.04 -1.03 7.72
C LYS A 5 4.06 0.13 6.71
N VAL A 6 2.98 0.24 5.92
CA VAL A 6 2.75 1.39 5.06
C VAL A 6 1.98 2.43 5.86
N THR A 7 2.48 3.66 5.88
CA THR A 7 1.89 4.74 6.66
C THR A 7 1.12 5.71 5.77
N LYS A 8 0.29 6.56 6.39
CA LYS A 8 -0.40 7.63 5.68
C LYS A 8 0.59 8.52 4.93
N GLU A 9 1.73 8.81 5.56
CA GLU A 9 2.77 9.63 4.97
C GLU A 9 3.32 9.02 3.69
N ASP A 10 3.51 7.69 3.68
CA ASP A 10 3.94 6.99 2.47
C ASP A 10 2.94 7.18 1.33
N LEU A 11 1.64 7.08 1.63
CA LEU A 11 0.59 7.21 0.62
C LEU A 11 0.42 8.66 0.15
N MET A 12 0.69 9.63 1.01
CA MET A 12 0.59 11.05 0.65
C MET A 12 1.67 11.50 -0.32
N LYS A 13 2.76 10.74 -0.44
CA LYS A 13 3.85 11.05 -1.38
C LYS A 13 3.56 10.61 -2.81
N PHE A 14 2.49 9.86 -3.03
CA PHE A 14 2.12 9.41 -4.36
C PHE A 14 1.51 10.55 -5.17
N ASN A 15 1.95 10.68 -6.43
CA ASN A 15 1.23 11.46 -7.43
C ASN A 15 0.27 10.54 -8.17
N VAL A 16 -0.75 11.10 -8.82
CA VAL A 16 -1.69 10.29 -9.60
C VAL A 16 -0.92 9.52 -10.67
N GLY A 17 -1.14 8.22 -10.73
CA GLY A 17 -0.44 7.33 -11.65
C GLY A 17 0.85 6.74 -11.11
N ASP A 18 1.34 7.19 -9.95
CA ASP A 18 2.54 6.63 -9.34
C ASP A 18 2.28 5.20 -8.86
N GLN A 19 3.30 4.36 -9.03
CA GLN A 19 3.28 2.98 -8.58
C GLN A 19 4.55 2.70 -7.79
N LYS A 20 4.38 2.14 -6.60
CA LYS A 20 5.51 1.80 -5.72
C LYS A 20 5.33 0.40 -5.15
N VAL A 21 6.44 -0.30 -4.97
CA VAL A 21 6.44 -1.63 -4.34
C VAL A 21 7.02 -1.50 -2.94
N PHE A 22 6.27 -1.99 -1.96
CA PHE A 22 6.72 -2.04 -0.56
C PHE A 22 6.94 -3.49 -0.17
N THR A 23 8.09 -3.78 0.44
CA THR A 23 8.39 -5.11 0.94
C THR A 23 8.08 -5.15 2.44
N LEU A 24 7.16 -6.01 2.82
CA LEU A 24 6.71 -6.18 4.20
C LEU A 24 7.31 -7.46 4.80
N PRO A 25 7.45 -7.54 6.13
CA PRO A 25 8.11 -8.69 6.77
C PRO A 25 7.38 -10.03 6.58
N ASN A 26 6.04 -10.00 6.44
CA ASN A 26 5.25 -11.22 6.29
C ASN A 26 3.93 -10.91 5.60
N PHE A 27 3.17 -11.98 5.32
CA PHE A 27 1.89 -11.86 4.62
C PHE A 27 0.85 -11.07 5.41
N ALA A 28 0.81 -11.23 6.73
CA ALA A 28 -0.13 -10.50 7.58
C ALA A 28 0.10 -8.99 7.50
N LYS A 29 1.35 -8.56 7.50
CA LYS A 29 1.70 -7.15 7.33
C LYS A 29 1.35 -6.63 5.94
N ALA A 30 1.55 -7.46 4.91
CA ALA A 30 1.17 -7.12 3.54
C ALA A 30 -0.35 -6.94 3.41
N ARG A 31 -1.13 -7.82 4.04
CA ARG A 31 -2.59 -7.68 4.09
C ARG A 31 -3.02 -6.40 4.78
N SER A 32 -2.36 -6.06 5.87
CA SER A 32 -2.63 -4.81 6.59
C SER A 32 -2.35 -3.59 5.71
N ALA A 33 -1.24 -3.61 4.96
CA ALA A 33 -0.90 -2.52 4.04
C ALA A 33 -1.95 -2.39 2.92
N GLN A 34 -2.39 -3.51 2.37
CA GLN A 34 -3.43 -3.52 1.34
C GLN A 34 -4.74 -2.95 1.87
N SER A 35 -5.15 -3.38 3.06
CA SER A 35 -6.37 -2.88 3.69
C SER A 35 -6.28 -1.38 3.97
N TYR A 36 -5.13 -0.92 4.45
CA TYR A 36 -4.92 0.50 4.72
C TYR A 36 -5.02 1.35 3.45
N ALA A 37 -4.40 0.89 2.36
CA ALA A 37 -4.48 1.59 1.08
C ALA A 37 -5.93 1.65 0.58
N ASN A 38 -6.69 0.56 0.72
CA ASN A 38 -8.09 0.52 0.32
C ASN A 38 -8.96 1.47 1.15
N GLN A 39 -8.63 1.65 2.43
CA GLN A 39 -9.36 2.54 3.33
C GLN A 39 -9.16 4.02 3.00
N MET A 40 -8.08 4.36 2.31
CA MET A 40 -7.81 5.77 1.95
C MET A 40 -8.91 6.36 1.07
N LYS A 41 -9.54 5.55 0.22
CA LYS A 41 -10.67 6.00 -0.59
C LYS A 41 -11.80 6.52 0.29
N LYS A 42 -12.17 5.76 1.34
CA LYS A 42 -13.24 6.18 2.26
C LYS A 42 -12.79 7.35 3.14
N ALA A 43 -11.56 7.30 3.63
CA ALA A 43 -11.04 8.32 4.54
C ALA A 43 -10.94 9.70 3.87
N THR A 44 -10.74 9.74 2.55
CA THR A 44 -10.58 10.99 1.81
C THR A 44 -11.80 11.34 0.96
N MET A 45 -12.85 10.51 0.99
CA MET A 45 -14.05 10.74 0.17
C MET A 45 -14.72 12.06 0.54
N GLY A 46 -15.04 12.87 -0.47
CA GLY A 46 -15.70 14.16 -0.26
C GLY A 46 -14.75 15.28 0.17
N THR A 47 -13.46 15.00 0.30
CA THR A 47 -12.47 16.02 0.64
C THR A 47 -11.75 16.50 -0.61
N LYS A 48 -11.00 17.61 -0.48
CA LYS A 48 -10.21 18.15 -1.59
C LYS A 48 -9.04 17.22 -1.96
N ASP A 49 -8.61 16.37 -1.03
CA ASP A 49 -7.51 15.44 -1.22
C ASP A 49 -7.99 14.01 -1.43
N GLN A 50 -9.12 13.84 -2.09
CA GLN A 50 -9.64 12.51 -2.38
C GLN A 50 -8.63 11.69 -3.15
N ARG A 51 -8.34 10.49 -2.64
CA ARG A 51 -7.35 9.57 -3.23
C ARG A 51 -7.90 8.17 -3.28
N GLU A 52 -7.54 7.47 -4.33
CA GLU A 52 -7.87 6.05 -4.48
C GLU A 52 -6.60 5.30 -4.84
N PHE A 53 -6.38 4.19 -4.16
CA PHE A 53 -5.21 3.34 -4.39
C PHE A 53 -5.64 1.93 -4.74
N SER A 54 -4.87 1.31 -5.64
CA SER A 54 -4.96 -0.11 -5.91
C SER A 54 -3.77 -0.78 -5.25
N ALA A 55 -4.01 -1.84 -4.49
CA ALA A 55 -2.93 -2.56 -3.81
C ALA A 55 -3.01 -4.04 -4.16
N VAL A 56 -1.91 -4.59 -4.68
CA VAL A 56 -1.81 -5.99 -5.07
C VAL A 56 -0.69 -6.64 -4.28
N ILE A 57 -0.99 -7.76 -3.63
CA ILE A 57 -0.02 -8.52 -2.84
C ILE A 57 0.61 -9.58 -3.74
N GLY A 58 1.95 -9.62 -3.76
CA GLY A 58 2.69 -10.67 -4.46
C GLY A 58 2.85 -11.92 -3.60
N ASP A 59 3.42 -12.96 -4.19
CA ASP A 59 3.66 -14.21 -3.46
C ASP A 59 4.74 -14.01 -2.39
N PRO A 60 4.56 -14.59 -1.18
CA PRO A 60 5.58 -14.52 -0.14
C PRO A 60 6.86 -15.23 -0.57
N ASP A 61 8.00 -14.69 -0.16
CA ASP A 61 9.29 -15.34 -0.36
C ASP A 61 9.33 -16.62 0.48
N PRO A 62 9.58 -17.80 -0.12
CA PRO A 62 9.57 -19.05 0.63
C PRO A 62 10.69 -19.17 1.67
N GLU A 63 11.75 -18.39 1.54
CA GLU A 63 12.88 -18.45 2.48
C GLU A 63 12.74 -17.45 3.62
N THR A 64 12.28 -16.23 3.33
CA THR A 64 12.23 -15.15 4.32
C THR A 64 10.84 -14.85 4.81
N GLY A 65 9.80 -15.27 4.09
CA GLY A 65 8.42 -14.93 4.38
C GLY A 65 8.05 -13.49 4.01
N ARG A 66 8.99 -12.74 3.46
CA ARG A 66 8.72 -11.34 3.05
C ARG A 66 7.76 -11.31 1.89
N CYS A 67 6.91 -10.28 1.88
CA CYS A 67 5.85 -10.16 0.89
C CYS A 67 5.84 -8.74 0.31
N GLY A 68 5.84 -8.64 -1.02
CA GLY A 68 5.77 -7.37 -1.71
C GLY A 68 4.33 -6.94 -1.93
N VAL A 69 4.06 -5.65 -1.75
CA VAL A 69 2.77 -5.04 -2.06
C VAL A 69 3.00 -3.94 -3.08
N THR A 70 2.35 -4.06 -4.23
CA THR A 70 2.42 -3.04 -5.27
C THR A 70 1.22 -2.12 -5.10
N ILE A 71 1.48 -0.86 -4.80
CA ILE A 71 0.45 0.15 -4.58
C ILE A 71 0.52 1.18 -5.71
N THR A 72 -0.63 1.42 -6.34
CA THR A 72 -0.76 2.39 -7.44
C THR A 72 -1.82 3.42 -7.04
N ARG A 73 -1.50 4.69 -7.20
CA ARG A 73 -2.50 5.75 -6.99
C ARG A 73 -3.31 5.93 -8.27
N ILE A 74 -4.62 5.69 -8.16
CA ILE A 74 -5.54 5.75 -9.29
C ILE A 74 -6.16 7.14 -9.43
N LEU A 75 -6.43 7.78 -8.32
CA LEU A 75 -7.13 9.07 -8.31
C LEU A 75 -6.41 10.07 -7.42
#